data_a3526db715d12240eb03d0fa2bd68023
#
_entry.id   a3526db715d12240eb03d0fa2bd68023
#
_cell.length_a   1.000
_cell.length_b   1.000
_cell.length_c   1.000
_cell.angle_alpha   90.00
_cell.angle_beta   90.00
_cell.angle_gamma   90.00
#
_symmetry.space_group_name_H-M   'P 1'
#
loop_
_entity.id
_entity.type
_entity.pdbx_description
1 polymer ?
#
loop_
_entity_poly.entity_id
_entity_poly.type
_entity_poly.pdbx_seq_one_letter_code
_entity_poly.pdbx_strand_id
1 'polypeptide(L)'
;MTTTIRNGRGDLITAIGGPCDVQALPESQLPELAVQMRRRLIETVTATGGHLGAGLGMVELTIALHRVFTSPHDIVVFDTGHQTYPHKLLTGRGKDFATLRQADGLSGYPNRHESPHDWVENSHASVSLAWVDGIAKALALQGQCDRRVIAVIGDGALTGGVAWEGLNNLGAATRPVIVVLNDNGRSYDPTAGALAAHLEELRVGTPRGPNLFENMGFTYIGPVDGHNIPDTCAVLRKAAAAARPVVVHAVTSKGRGYPPAEADERDHMHACGVVDIATGLASTPSQRSWTDVFEDEIARIADDRSDVVGLTAAMRLPTGLGALSRRYPHRVFDSGIAEQHLLASAAGLAAAGTHPVVAVYST
;
A
#
# COMPACT_ATOMS: atom_id res chain seq x y z
N MET A 1 15.22 -26.49 -21.76
CA MET A 1 16.32 -25.73 -22.37
C MET A 1 16.67 -24.59 -21.46
N THR A 2 17.75 -24.67 -20.72
CA THR A 2 18.18 -23.66 -19.73
C THR A 2 18.86 -22.54 -20.51
N THR A 3 18.15 -21.42 -20.67
CA THR A 3 18.72 -20.24 -21.33
C THR A 3 19.69 -19.57 -20.35
N THR A 4 20.98 -19.82 -20.56
CA THR A 4 22.08 -19.17 -19.85
C THR A 4 22.04 -17.68 -20.16
N ILE A 5 21.60 -16.87 -19.22
CA ILE A 5 21.62 -15.39 -19.33
C ILE A 5 23.09 -14.97 -19.30
N ARG A 6 23.62 -14.53 -20.47
CA ARG A 6 24.98 -14.03 -20.64
C ARG A 6 25.20 -12.77 -19.77
N ASN A 7 26.36 -12.74 -19.13
CA ASN A 7 26.93 -11.55 -18.47
C ASN A 7 27.10 -10.39 -19.46
N GLY A 8 26.06 -9.53 -19.55
CA GLY A 8 26.03 -8.28 -20.26
C GLY A 8 24.73 -7.58 -19.90
N ARG A 9 24.75 -6.35 -19.48
CA ARG A 9 23.65 -5.49 -19.00
C ARG A 9 22.33 -5.62 -19.78
N GLY A 10 21.73 -6.81 -19.75
CA GLY A 10 20.41 -7.08 -20.35
C GLY A 10 19.29 -6.52 -19.48
N ASP A 11 18.18 -6.14 -20.08
CA ASP A 11 16.97 -5.75 -19.38
C ASP A 11 16.35 -7.00 -18.72
N LEU A 12 16.59 -7.16 -17.42
CA LEU A 12 16.10 -8.29 -16.63
C LEU A 12 14.56 -8.34 -16.61
N ILE A 13 13.91 -7.19 -16.64
CA ILE A 13 12.44 -7.09 -16.58
C ILE A 13 11.79 -7.72 -17.81
N THR A 14 12.34 -7.48 -19.00
CA THR A 14 11.80 -8.06 -20.24
C THR A 14 12.06 -9.57 -20.36
N ALA A 15 13.04 -10.09 -19.61
CA ALA A 15 13.33 -11.52 -19.55
C ALA A 15 12.45 -12.27 -18.54
N ILE A 16 11.81 -11.57 -17.58
CA ILE A 16 10.93 -12.17 -16.59
C ILE A 16 9.55 -12.40 -17.20
N GLY A 17 9.20 -13.66 -17.45
CA GLY A 17 7.87 -14.10 -17.85
C GLY A 17 6.96 -14.46 -16.69
N GLY A 18 7.50 -14.58 -15.47
CA GLY A 18 6.74 -14.90 -14.26
C GLY A 18 7.60 -15.09 -13.01
N PRO A 19 6.98 -15.39 -11.86
CA PRO A 19 7.68 -15.57 -10.59
C PRO A 19 8.77 -16.64 -10.60
N CYS A 20 8.63 -17.70 -11.37
CA CYS A 20 9.65 -18.75 -11.49
C CYS A 20 10.98 -18.20 -12.02
N ASP A 21 10.92 -17.22 -12.93
CA ASP A 21 12.13 -16.57 -13.43
C ASP A 21 12.81 -15.74 -12.35
N VAL A 22 12.00 -15.03 -11.53
CA VAL A 22 12.51 -14.29 -10.36
C VAL A 22 13.19 -15.23 -9.37
N GLN A 23 12.60 -16.40 -9.13
CA GLN A 23 13.17 -17.43 -8.25
C GLN A 23 14.48 -18.02 -8.79
N ALA A 24 14.62 -18.11 -10.11
CA ALA A 24 15.82 -18.64 -10.77
C ALA A 24 16.99 -17.62 -10.85
N LEU A 25 16.73 -16.32 -10.65
CA LEU A 25 17.78 -15.30 -10.69
C LEU A 25 18.82 -15.55 -9.59
N PRO A 26 20.12 -15.40 -9.86
CA PRO A 26 21.14 -15.34 -8.83
C PRO A 26 20.89 -14.20 -7.85
N GLU A 27 21.16 -14.43 -6.56
CA GLU A 27 20.98 -13.38 -5.53
C GLU A 27 21.75 -12.09 -5.85
N SER A 28 22.93 -12.22 -6.48
CA SER A 28 23.75 -11.09 -6.90
C SER A 28 23.10 -10.20 -7.97
N GLN A 29 22.06 -10.66 -8.66
CA GLN A 29 21.33 -9.88 -9.67
C GLN A 29 20.10 -9.18 -9.11
N LEU A 30 19.65 -9.50 -7.89
CA LEU A 30 18.45 -8.91 -7.30
C LEU A 30 18.57 -7.38 -7.07
N PRO A 31 19.72 -6.84 -6.64
CA PRO A 31 19.90 -5.39 -6.55
C PRO A 31 19.76 -4.68 -7.90
N GLU A 32 20.32 -5.29 -8.97
CA GLU A 32 20.19 -4.73 -10.32
C GLU A 32 18.75 -4.82 -10.82
N LEU A 33 18.03 -5.89 -10.54
CA LEU A 33 16.60 -6.00 -10.84
C LEU A 33 15.81 -4.88 -10.15
N ALA A 34 16.09 -4.62 -8.88
CA ALA A 34 15.41 -3.54 -8.13
C ALA A 34 15.66 -2.15 -8.76
N VAL A 35 16.90 -1.89 -9.21
CA VAL A 35 17.26 -0.64 -9.91
C VAL A 35 16.49 -0.52 -11.23
N GLN A 36 16.45 -1.59 -12.03
CA GLN A 36 15.73 -1.59 -13.30
C GLN A 36 14.21 -1.42 -13.10
N MET A 37 13.65 -2.08 -12.10
CA MET A 37 12.22 -1.91 -11.76
C MET A 37 11.90 -0.47 -11.37
N ARG A 38 12.70 0.16 -10.51
CA ARG A 38 12.50 1.58 -10.14
C ARG A 38 12.55 2.48 -11.35
N ARG A 39 13.58 2.32 -12.20
CA ARG A 39 13.70 3.11 -13.42
C ARG A 39 12.45 2.94 -14.29
N ARG A 40 11.99 1.71 -14.52
CA ARG A 40 10.80 1.43 -15.32
C ARG A 40 9.54 2.05 -14.72
N LEU A 41 9.38 1.99 -13.39
CA LEU A 41 8.27 2.64 -12.67
C LEU A 41 8.29 4.16 -12.86
N ILE A 42 9.44 4.78 -12.66
CA ILE A 42 9.61 6.23 -12.79
C ILE A 42 9.31 6.66 -14.23
N GLU A 43 9.99 6.06 -15.23
CA GLU A 43 9.81 6.39 -16.65
C GLU A 43 8.34 6.25 -17.10
N THR A 44 7.66 5.17 -16.70
CA THR A 44 6.28 4.94 -17.12
C THR A 44 5.32 5.85 -16.38
N VAL A 45 5.35 5.90 -15.05
CA VAL A 45 4.33 6.61 -14.28
C VAL A 45 4.45 8.13 -14.42
N THR A 46 5.65 8.67 -14.61
CA THR A 46 5.80 10.11 -14.93
C THR A 46 5.21 10.47 -16.30
N ALA A 47 5.17 9.52 -17.23
CA ALA A 47 4.63 9.73 -18.57
C ALA A 47 3.11 9.45 -18.67
N THR A 48 2.57 8.52 -17.87
CA THR A 48 1.16 8.09 -17.99
C THR A 48 0.29 8.52 -16.80
N GLY A 49 0.91 8.98 -15.72
CA GLY A 49 0.25 9.19 -14.43
C GLY A 49 0.02 7.87 -13.69
N GLY A 50 -0.26 7.95 -12.40
CA GLY A 50 -0.55 6.80 -11.55
C GLY A 50 0.05 6.88 -10.16
N HIS A 51 0.09 5.73 -9.45
CA HIS A 51 0.60 5.61 -8.09
C HIS A 51 2.11 5.34 -8.09
N LEU A 52 2.92 6.40 -7.96
CA LEU A 52 4.37 6.29 -8.07
C LEU A 52 5.03 5.95 -6.74
N GLY A 53 4.86 6.81 -5.73
CA GLY A 53 5.56 6.68 -4.46
C GLY A 53 5.29 5.37 -3.72
N ALA A 54 4.04 4.91 -3.72
CA ALA A 54 3.67 3.62 -3.14
C ALA A 54 4.37 2.44 -3.84
N GLY A 55 4.39 2.45 -5.19
CA GLY A 55 5.07 1.42 -5.98
C GLY A 55 6.58 1.38 -5.75
N LEU A 56 7.23 2.56 -5.66
CA LEU A 56 8.68 2.67 -5.42
C LEU A 56 9.10 2.11 -4.05
N GLY A 57 8.26 2.30 -3.02
CA GLY A 57 8.50 1.71 -1.70
C GLY A 57 8.39 0.19 -1.65
N MET A 58 7.67 -0.41 -2.61
CA MET A 58 7.37 -1.85 -2.63
C MET A 58 8.31 -2.70 -3.47
N VAL A 59 9.32 -2.13 -4.12
CA VAL A 59 10.15 -2.85 -5.11
C VAL A 59 10.83 -4.07 -4.49
N GLU A 60 11.65 -3.90 -3.46
CA GLU A 60 12.38 -5.00 -2.83
C GLU A 60 11.46 -5.98 -2.12
N LEU A 61 10.45 -5.47 -1.42
CA LEU A 61 9.47 -6.32 -0.75
C LEU A 61 8.73 -7.21 -1.76
N THR A 62 8.37 -6.67 -2.94
CA THR A 62 7.72 -7.45 -4.00
C THR A 62 8.67 -8.48 -4.62
N ILE A 63 9.95 -8.14 -4.81
CA ILE A 63 10.97 -9.11 -5.23
C ILE A 63 11.05 -10.25 -4.22
N ALA A 64 11.14 -9.93 -2.92
CA ALA A 64 11.21 -10.94 -1.86
C ALA A 64 9.95 -11.82 -1.81
N LEU A 65 8.76 -11.26 -1.99
CA LEU A 65 7.51 -12.03 -2.10
C LEU A 65 7.59 -13.07 -3.23
N HIS A 66 7.99 -12.66 -4.44
CA HIS A 66 8.09 -13.58 -5.59
C HIS A 66 9.31 -14.50 -5.56
N ARG A 67 10.30 -14.23 -4.72
CA ARG A 67 11.41 -15.16 -4.42
C ARG A 67 10.98 -16.30 -3.50
N VAL A 68 10.00 -16.07 -2.64
CA VAL A 68 9.58 -17.03 -1.60
C VAL A 68 8.30 -17.75 -1.99
N PHE A 69 7.33 -17.06 -2.57
CA PHE A 69 6.01 -17.60 -2.89
C PHE A 69 5.84 -17.83 -4.39
N THR A 70 5.24 -18.94 -4.75
CA THR A 70 5.05 -19.36 -6.14
C THR A 70 3.65 -18.99 -6.63
N SER A 71 3.44 -17.68 -6.93
CA SER A 71 2.19 -17.23 -7.55
C SER A 71 2.06 -17.78 -8.98
N PRO A 72 0.84 -18.18 -9.47
CA PRO A 72 -0.47 -18.04 -8.83
C PRO A 72 -0.85 -19.25 -7.94
N HIS A 73 0.04 -20.24 -7.74
CA HIS A 73 -0.22 -21.34 -6.81
C HIS A 73 -0.38 -20.78 -5.39
N ASP A 74 0.61 -20.06 -4.89
CA ASP A 74 0.45 -19.24 -3.70
C ASP A 74 -0.31 -17.95 -4.06
N ILE A 75 -1.20 -17.52 -3.19
CA ILE A 75 -2.14 -16.43 -3.46
C ILE A 75 -1.68 -15.18 -2.74
N VAL A 76 -1.39 -14.12 -3.50
CA VAL A 76 -1.02 -12.81 -2.94
C VAL A 76 -2.13 -11.81 -3.24
N VAL A 77 -2.72 -11.25 -2.19
CA VAL A 77 -3.75 -10.21 -2.26
C VAL A 77 -3.16 -8.90 -1.75
N PHE A 78 -3.15 -7.89 -2.59
CA PHE A 78 -2.69 -6.55 -2.23
C PHE A 78 -3.88 -5.70 -1.80
N ASP A 79 -3.79 -5.12 -0.62
CA ASP A 79 -4.79 -4.17 -0.13
C ASP A 79 -4.80 -2.90 -1.01
N THR A 80 -5.98 -2.38 -1.33
CA THR A 80 -6.17 -1.28 -2.27
C THR A 80 -5.69 -1.59 -3.69
N GLY A 81 -4.57 -2.30 -3.85
CA GLY A 81 -3.98 -2.67 -5.14
C GLY A 81 -3.17 -1.58 -5.85
N HIS A 82 -3.10 -0.37 -5.32
CA HIS A 82 -2.34 0.75 -5.90
C HIS A 82 -0.81 0.56 -5.87
N GLN A 83 -0.32 -0.35 -5.04
CA GLN A 83 1.10 -0.68 -4.86
C GLN A 83 1.55 -1.89 -5.70
N THR A 84 0.74 -2.34 -6.69
CA THR A 84 0.99 -3.58 -7.46
C THR A 84 1.81 -3.40 -8.73
N TYR A 85 2.29 -2.21 -9.04
CA TYR A 85 3.12 -2.01 -10.22
C TYR A 85 4.39 -2.88 -10.24
N PRO A 86 5.15 -3.02 -9.14
CA PRO A 86 6.25 -3.99 -9.07
C PRO A 86 5.79 -5.44 -9.30
N HIS A 87 4.62 -5.82 -8.77
CA HIS A 87 4.02 -7.13 -8.99
C HIS A 87 3.73 -7.39 -10.50
N LYS A 88 3.17 -6.40 -11.20
CA LYS A 88 2.94 -6.51 -12.66
C LYS A 88 4.24 -6.75 -13.41
N LEU A 89 5.33 -6.05 -13.06
CA LEU A 89 6.64 -6.23 -13.68
C LEU A 89 7.19 -7.66 -13.50
N LEU A 90 6.95 -8.29 -12.34
CA LEU A 90 7.46 -9.62 -12.00
C LEU A 90 6.52 -10.77 -12.39
N THR A 91 5.34 -10.46 -12.92
CA THR A 91 4.34 -11.45 -13.35
C THR A 91 4.09 -11.43 -14.86
N GLY A 92 5.13 -11.14 -15.65
CA GLY A 92 5.15 -11.26 -17.10
C GLY A 92 4.66 -10.05 -17.88
N ARG A 93 4.23 -8.98 -17.20
CA ARG A 93 3.68 -7.75 -17.83
C ARG A 93 4.73 -6.66 -18.08
N GLY A 94 6.01 -6.97 -17.90
CA GLY A 94 7.11 -6.00 -18.07
C GLY A 94 7.24 -5.44 -19.48
N LYS A 95 6.88 -6.21 -20.51
CA LYS A 95 6.92 -5.77 -21.92
C LYS A 95 5.84 -4.73 -22.24
N ASP A 96 4.65 -4.90 -21.65
CA ASP A 96 3.50 -4.06 -21.90
C ASP A 96 3.37 -2.91 -20.88
N PHE A 97 4.33 -2.81 -19.97
CA PHE A 97 4.23 -1.89 -18.83
C PHE A 97 4.15 -0.42 -19.25
N ALA A 98 4.68 -0.04 -20.41
CA ALA A 98 4.56 1.30 -20.97
C ALA A 98 3.10 1.70 -21.30
N THR A 99 2.16 0.72 -21.37
CA THR A 99 0.73 0.97 -21.60
C THR A 99 -0.07 1.16 -20.33
N LEU A 100 0.60 1.24 -19.17
CA LEU A 100 -0.05 1.37 -17.87
C LEU A 100 -1.03 2.56 -17.86
N ARG A 101 -2.30 2.31 -17.46
CA ARG A 101 -3.39 3.29 -17.39
C ARG A 101 -3.76 3.95 -18.72
N GLN A 102 -3.34 3.38 -19.84
CA GLN A 102 -3.77 3.81 -21.18
C GLN A 102 -4.98 2.98 -21.65
N ALA A 103 -5.72 3.52 -22.63
CA ALA A 103 -6.80 2.78 -23.27
C ALA A 103 -6.26 1.47 -23.87
N ASP A 104 -6.97 0.38 -23.64
CA ASP A 104 -6.60 -0.97 -24.06
C ASP A 104 -5.23 -1.46 -23.52
N GLY A 105 -4.67 -0.75 -22.53
CA GLY A 105 -3.42 -1.08 -21.86
C GLY A 105 -3.61 -1.71 -20.49
N LEU A 106 -2.51 -1.78 -19.72
CA LEU A 106 -2.53 -2.33 -18.37
C LEU A 106 -3.31 -1.44 -17.41
N SER A 107 -4.16 -2.05 -16.59
CA SER A 107 -4.90 -1.40 -15.51
C SER A 107 -3.95 -0.84 -14.44
N GLY A 108 -4.34 0.25 -13.81
CA GLY A 108 -3.65 0.84 -12.65
C GLY A 108 -3.82 0.05 -11.34
N TYR A 109 -4.57 -1.06 -11.37
CA TYR A 109 -4.85 -1.95 -10.25
C TYR A 109 -4.71 -3.42 -10.69
N PRO A 110 -4.73 -4.41 -9.77
CA PRO A 110 -4.85 -5.81 -10.15
C PRO A 110 -6.07 -6.03 -11.05
N ASN A 111 -5.90 -6.88 -12.06
CA ASN A 111 -6.96 -7.20 -13.00
C ASN A 111 -6.86 -8.69 -13.42
N ARG A 112 -7.89 -9.47 -13.09
CA ARG A 112 -7.97 -10.91 -13.36
C ARG A 112 -7.99 -11.24 -14.84
N HIS A 113 -8.44 -10.31 -15.68
CA HIS A 113 -8.39 -10.46 -17.14
C HIS A 113 -6.98 -10.27 -17.71
N GLU A 114 -6.10 -9.54 -16.99
CA GLU A 114 -4.72 -9.36 -17.40
C GLU A 114 -3.83 -10.55 -16.99
N SER A 115 -4.08 -11.15 -15.81
CA SER A 115 -3.16 -12.11 -15.25
C SER A 115 -3.82 -13.03 -14.23
N PRO A 116 -3.49 -14.35 -14.24
CA PRO A 116 -3.92 -15.29 -13.20
C PRO A 116 -3.26 -15.01 -11.84
N HIS A 117 -2.26 -14.14 -11.79
CA HIS A 117 -1.61 -13.71 -10.54
C HIS A 117 -2.43 -12.68 -9.75
N ASP A 118 -3.42 -12.04 -10.39
CA ASP A 118 -4.28 -11.02 -9.82
C ASP A 118 -5.58 -11.65 -9.32
N TRP A 119 -5.69 -11.92 -8.03
CA TRP A 119 -6.83 -12.64 -7.44
C TRP A 119 -8.01 -11.73 -7.07
N VAL A 120 -7.75 -10.48 -6.75
CA VAL A 120 -8.76 -9.53 -6.29
C VAL A 120 -8.64 -8.24 -7.09
N GLU A 121 -9.73 -7.84 -7.74
CA GLU A 121 -9.87 -6.62 -8.52
C GLU A 121 -10.52 -5.54 -7.67
N ASN A 122 -9.80 -5.04 -6.70
CA ASN A 122 -10.39 -4.15 -5.72
C ASN A 122 -9.43 -2.99 -5.43
N SER A 123 -9.94 -1.76 -5.55
CA SER A 123 -9.23 -0.54 -5.20
C SER A 123 -9.61 -0.02 -3.81
N HIS A 124 -10.46 -0.71 -3.06
CA HIS A 124 -10.88 -0.31 -1.73
C HIS A 124 -9.86 -0.69 -0.67
N ALA A 125 -9.54 0.25 0.23
CA ALA A 125 -8.62 -0.01 1.32
C ALA A 125 -9.23 -0.88 2.43
N SER A 126 -8.37 -1.53 3.22
CA SER A 126 -8.70 -2.24 4.47
C SER A 126 -9.41 -3.59 4.30
N VAL A 127 -9.63 -4.08 3.06
CA VAL A 127 -10.44 -5.30 2.82
C VAL A 127 -9.63 -6.55 2.53
N SER A 128 -8.32 -6.46 2.31
CA SER A 128 -7.48 -7.59 1.95
C SER A 128 -7.52 -8.73 2.97
N LEU A 129 -7.60 -8.41 4.26
CA LEU A 129 -7.64 -9.39 5.34
C LEU A 129 -8.93 -10.23 5.29
N ALA A 130 -10.07 -9.62 4.96
CA ALA A 130 -11.33 -10.34 4.78
C ALA A 130 -11.28 -11.25 3.53
N TRP A 131 -10.68 -10.79 2.44
CA TRP A 131 -10.48 -11.60 1.25
C TRP A 131 -9.62 -12.83 1.52
N VAL A 132 -8.46 -12.67 2.16
CA VAL A 132 -7.56 -13.81 2.43
C VAL A 132 -8.15 -14.78 3.45
N ASP A 133 -8.97 -14.33 4.41
CA ASP A 133 -9.71 -15.20 5.31
C ASP A 133 -10.69 -16.09 4.54
N GLY A 134 -11.48 -15.50 3.63
CA GLY A 134 -12.41 -16.23 2.76
C GLY A 134 -11.68 -17.23 1.85
N ILE A 135 -10.59 -16.82 1.21
CA ILE A 135 -9.79 -17.67 0.34
C ILE A 135 -9.19 -18.84 1.14
N ALA A 136 -8.60 -18.57 2.32
CA ALA A 136 -8.02 -19.61 3.16
C ALA A 136 -9.07 -20.63 3.66
N LYS A 137 -10.29 -20.18 3.95
CA LYS A 137 -11.43 -21.06 4.26
C LYS A 137 -11.76 -21.97 3.08
N ALA A 138 -11.86 -21.41 1.87
CA ALA A 138 -12.18 -22.18 0.66
C ALA A 138 -11.11 -23.23 0.35
N LEU A 139 -9.82 -22.87 0.43
CA LEU A 139 -8.71 -23.81 0.21
C LEU A 139 -8.72 -24.94 1.24
N ALA A 140 -8.97 -24.64 2.52
CA ALA A 140 -9.06 -25.65 3.56
C ALA A 140 -10.21 -26.64 3.29
N LEU A 141 -11.40 -26.17 2.88
CA LEU A 141 -12.53 -27.01 2.50
C LEU A 141 -12.24 -27.89 1.28
N GLN A 142 -11.38 -27.42 0.37
CA GLN A 142 -10.95 -28.15 -0.82
C GLN A 142 -9.75 -29.07 -0.58
N GLY A 143 -9.19 -29.12 0.63
CA GLY A 143 -8.00 -29.89 0.96
C GLY A 143 -6.70 -29.34 0.38
N GLN A 144 -6.67 -28.11 -0.12
CA GLN A 144 -5.50 -27.45 -0.73
C GLN A 144 -4.64 -26.73 0.35
N CYS A 145 -4.20 -27.47 1.37
CA CYS A 145 -3.47 -26.89 2.51
C CYS A 145 -1.99 -26.59 2.23
N ASP A 146 -1.47 -26.99 1.07
CA ASP A 146 -0.12 -26.74 0.60
C ASP A 146 0.07 -25.33 0.03
N ARG A 147 -1.01 -24.65 -0.33
CA ARG A 147 -1.01 -23.27 -0.86
C ARG A 147 -0.92 -22.24 0.25
N ARG A 148 -0.09 -21.24 0.07
CA ARG A 148 0.00 -20.10 1.00
C ARG A 148 -0.95 -18.99 0.56
N VAL A 149 -1.56 -18.32 1.54
CA VAL A 149 -2.43 -17.16 1.32
C VAL A 149 -1.83 -15.95 2.03
N ILE A 150 -1.50 -14.93 1.27
CA ILE A 150 -0.75 -13.76 1.71
C ILE A 150 -1.58 -12.50 1.47
N ALA A 151 -1.81 -11.68 2.51
CA ALA A 151 -2.28 -10.32 2.39
C ALA A 151 -1.11 -9.36 2.49
N VAL A 152 -1.02 -8.38 1.60
CA VAL A 152 -0.09 -7.25 1.70
C VAL A 152 -0.91 -6.01 1.98
N ILE A 153 -0.78 -5.46 3.18
CA ILE A 153 -1.57 -4.31 3.65
C ILE A 153 -0.66 -3.18 4.14
N GLY A 154 -0.99 -1.94 3.80
CA GLY A 154 -0.30 -0.76 4.32
C GLY A 154 -0.75 -0.39 5.73
N ASP A 155 0.11 0.28 6.48
CA ASP A 155 -0.19 0.81 7.81
C ASP A 155 -1.39 1.78 7.82
N GLY A 156 -1.53 2.61 6.79
CA GLY A 156 -2.70 3.46 6.61
C GLY A 156 -4.00 2.66 6.43
N ALA A 157 -3.99 1.63 5.58
CA ALA A 157 -5.15 0.76 5.36
C ALA A 157 -5.51 -0.07 6.62
N LEU A 158 -4.55 -0.32 7.49
CA LEU A 158 -4.79 -1.01 8.75
C LEU A 158 -5.61 -0.18 9.75
N THR A 159 -5.81 1.11 9.52
CA THR A 159 -6.67 1.97 10.34
C THR A 159 -8.17 1.76 10.09
N GLY A 160 -8.54 1.13 8.97
CA GLY A 160 -9.95 0.92 8.60
C GLY A 160 -10.63 -0.20 9.37
N GLY A 161 -11.94 -0.06 9.63
CA GLY A 161 -12.72 -0.98 10.45
C GLY A 161 -12.70 -2.43 9.96
N VAL A 162 -12.86 -2.65 8.63
CA VAL A 162 -12.85 -4.00 8.04
C VAL A 162 -11.51 -4.71 8.24
N ALA A 163 -10.37 -3.97 8.28
CA ALA A 163 -9.08 -4.58 8.61
C ALA A 163 -9.07 -5.13 10.05
N TRP A 164 -9.68 -4.42 11.01
CA TRP A 164 -9.80 -4.89 12.40
C TRP A 164 -10.71 -6.12 12.52
N GLU A 165 -11.82 -6.15 11.78
CA GLU A 165 -12.66 -7.34 11.67
C GLU A 165 -11.86 -8.52 11.09
N GLY A 166 -11.05 -8.27 10.06
CA GLY A 166 -10.15 -9.24 9.45
C GLY A 166 -9.10 -9.76 10.45
N LEU A 167 -8.42 -8.88 11.18
CA LEU A 167 -7.46 -9.26 12.22
C LEU A 167 -8.13 -10.12 13.31
N ASN A 168 -9.31 -9.71 13.79
CA ASN A 168 -10.04 -10.47 14.81
C ASN A 168 -10.37 -11.89 14.35
N ASN A 169 -10.84 -12.06 13.11
CA ASN A 169 -11.21 -13.37 12.57
C ASN A 169 -9.99 -14.24 12.24
N LEU A 170 -8.94 -13.65 11.65
CA LEU A 170 -7.72 -14.36 11.31
C LEU A 170 -6.94 -14.79 12.56
N GLY A 171 -6.84 -13.92 13.58
CA GLY A 171 -6.11 -14.21 14.80
C GLY A 171 -6.69 -15.39 15.59
N ALA A 172 -8.00 -15.57 15.53
CA ALA A 172 -8.69 -16.73 16.12
C ALA A 172 -8.60 -18.02 15.26
N ALA A 173 -8.11 -17.91 14.02
CA ALA A 173 -8.06 -19.03 13.09
C ALA A 173 -6.85 -19.95 13.35
N THR A 174 -7.01 -21.23 12.97
CA THR A 174 -5.91 -22.21 12.94
C THR A 174 -5.28 -22.31 11.54
N ARG A 175 -5.87 -21.69 10.53
CA ARG A 175 -5.39 -21.71 9.14
C ARG A 175 -4.19 -20.76 8.99
N PRO A 176 -3.08 -21.20 8.37
CA PRO A 176 -1.92 -20.34 8.16
C PRO A 176 -2.20 -19.30 7.07
N VAL A 177 -2.38 -18.06 7.49
CA VAL A 177 -2.43 -16.88 6.62
C VAL A 177 -1.27 -15.96 6.98
N ILE A 178 -0.64 -15.36 5.98
CA ILE A 178 0.48 -14.44 6.17
C ILE A 178 -0.02 -13.02 5.87
N VAL A 179 0.05 -12.15 6.87
CA VAL A 179 -0.21 -10.73 6.71
C VAL A 179 1.14 -10.02 6.63
N VAL A 180 1.46 -9.46 5.48
CA VAL A 180 2.64 -8.62 5.29
C VAL A 180 2.21 -7.17 5.48
N LEU A 181 2.55 -6.62 6.63
CA LEU A 181 2.34 -5.22 6.95
C LEU A 181 3.46 -4.39 6.32
N ASN A 182 3.13 -3.61 5.30
CA ASN A 182 4.01 -2.63 4.68
C ASN A 182 3.87 -1.31 5.44
N ASP A 183 4.76 -1.08 6.39
CA ASP A 183 4.75 0.09 7.24
C ASP A 183 5.71 1.16 6.71
N ASN A 184 5.16 2.24 6.17
CA ASN A 184 5.91 3.41 5.75
C ASN A 184 5.45 4.70 6.45
N GLY A 185 4.60 4.57 7.47
CA GLY A 185 4.15 5.66 8.33
C GLY A 185 3.08 6.56 7.72
N ARG A 186 2.54 6.22 6.52
CA ARG A 186 1.54 7.09 5.88
C ARG A 186 0.72 6.45 4.76
N SER A 187 -0.44 7.05 4.51
CA SER A 187 -1.18 6.94 3.24
C SER A 187 -0.95 8.18 2.37
N TYR A 188 -1.91 9.08 2.15
CA TYR A 188 -1.64 10.46 1.72
C TYR A 188 -1.07 11.25 2.89
N ASP A 189 -1.81 11.36 3.98
CA ASP A 189 -1.36 11.93 5.25
C ASP A 189 -0.60 10.88 6.09
N PRO A 190 0.18 11.29 7.09
CA PRO A 190 0.76 10.38 8.08
C PRO A 190 -0.32 9.51 8.74
N THR A 191 0.02 8.25 8.99
CA THR A 191 -0.90 7.33 9.68
C THR A 191 -1.26 7.88 11.05
N ALA A 192 -2.55 7.91 11.37
CA ALA A 192 -3.10 8.57 12.55
C ALA A 192 -3.48 7.58 13.67
N GLY A 193 -3.66 8.12 14.87
CA GLY A 193 -4.26 7.44 16.02
C GLY A 193 -3.30 6.56 16.81
N ALA A 194 -3.87 5.78 17.73
CA ALA A 194 -3.10 4.91 18.64
C ALA A 194 -2.33 3.80 17.90
N LEU A 195 -2.84 3.36 16.74
CA LEU A 195 -2.14 2.39 15.89
C LEU A 195 -0.80 2.95 15.39
N ALA A 196 -0.77 4.20 14.95
CA ALA A 196 0.47 4.84 14.48
C ALA A 196 1.52 4.90 15.59
N ALA A 197 1.13 5.28 16.82
CA ALA A 197 2.01 5.29 17.97
C ALA A 197 2.54 3.88 18.30
N HIS A 198 1.68 2.87 18.24
CA HIS A 198 2.07 1.48 18.48
C HIS A 198 3.07 0.97 17.42
N LEU A 199 2.83 1.26 16.14
CA LEU A 199 3.75 0.87 15.07
C LEU A 199 5.11 1.58 15.21
N GLU A 200 5.12 2.84 15.67
CA GLU A 200 6.37 3.55 15.97
C GLU A 200 7.15 2.88 17.11
N GLU A 201 6.48 2.48 18.19
CA GLU A 201 7.12 1.71 19.27
C GLU A 201 7.74 0.40 18.76
N LEU A 202 7.06 -0.29 17.84
CA LEU A 202 7.59 -1.51 17.22
C LEU A 202 8.81 -1.21 16.35
N ARG A 203 8.77 -0.14 15.53
CA ARG A 203 9.90 0.27 14.67
C ARG A 203 11.16 0.56 15.47
N VAL A 204 11.03 1.22 16.61
CA VAL A 204 12.19 1.55 17.47
C VAL A 204 12.59 0.43 18.43
N GLY A 205 11.88 -0.71 18.42
CA GLY A 205 12.24 -1.89 19.21
C GLY A 205 11.98 -1.75 20.71
N THR A 206 11.03 -0.93 21.14
CA THR A 206 10.73 -0.65 22.55
C THR A 206 9.35 -1.14 23.04
N PRO A 207 8.78 -2.25 22.54
CA PRO A 207 7.47 -2.69 23.02
C PRO A 207 7.53 -3.12 24.49
N ARG A 208 6.56 -2.68 25.27
CA ARG A 208 6.42 -3.03 26.70
C ARG A 208 5.53 -4.26 26.88
N GLY A 209 6.00 -5.42 26.41
CA GLY A 209 5.25 -6.67 26.49
C GLY A 209 4.77 -7.16 25.12
N PRO A 210 3.82 -8.12 25.08
CA PRO A 210 3.26 -8.60 23.82
C PRO A 210 2.61 -7.45 23.05
N ASN A 211 2.90 -7.38 21.73
CA ASN A 211 2.33 -6.35 20.87
C ASN A 211 0.85 -6.65 20.52
N LEU A 212 0.21 -5.70 19.85
CA LEU A 212 -1.19 -5.81 19.43
C LEU A 212 -1.47 -7.11 18.66
N PHE A 213 -0.62 -7.46 17.71
CA PHE A 213 -0.82 -8.63 16.84
C PHE A 213 -0.70 -9.94 17.62
N GLU A 214 0.25 -10.03 18.55
CA GLU A 214 0.43 -11.17 19.44
C GLU A 214 -0.78 -11.31 20.38
N ASN A 215 -1.29 -10.21 20.93
CA ASN A 215 -2.49 -10.20 21.76
C ASN A 215 -3.74 -10.64 20.99
N MET A 216 -3.78 -10.42 19.67
CA MET A 216 -4.85 -10.92 18.80
C MET A 216 -4.63 -12.37 18.32
N GLY A 217 -3.56 -13.06 18.72
CA GLY A 217 -3.32 -14.46 18.42
C GLY A 217 -2.41 -14.75 17.23
N PHE A 218 -1.81 -13.72 16.61
CA PHE A 218 -0.83 -13.91 15.54
C PHE A 218 0.56 -14.25 16.08
N THR A 219 1.35 -14.94 15.26
CA THR A 219 2.80 -14.89 15.41
C THR A 219 3.31 -13.60 14.77
N TYR A 220 4.05 -12.80 15.51
CA TYR A 220 4.66 -11.57 14.98
C TYR A 220 6.12 -11.80 14.60
N ILE A 221 6.51 -11.36 13.40
CA ILE A 221 7.88 -11.41 12.90
C ILE A 221 8.24 -10.02 12.37
N GLY A 222 9.19 -9.37 13.01
CA GLY A 222 9.64 -8.04 12.60
C GLY A 222 10.04 -7.15 13.79
N PRO A 223 10.27 -5.86 13.54
CA PRO A 223 10.32 -5.24 12.20
C PRO A 223 11.52 -5.72 11.38
N VAL A 224 11.36 -5.75 10.06
CA VAL A 224 12.44 -6.00 9.11
C VAL A 224 12.55 -4.82 8.13
N ASP A 225 13.78 -4.49 7.71
CA ASP A 225 13.96 -3.54 6.60
C ASP A 225 13.42 -4.16 5.30
N GLY A 226 12.27 -3.67 4.85
CA GLY A 226 11.61 -4.13 3.63
C GLY A 226 12.40 -3.85 2.35
N HIS A 227 13.48 -3.06 2.44
CA HIS A 227 14.41 -2.82 1.34
C HIS A 227 15.63 -3.75 1.35
N ASN A 228 15.80 -4.56 2.40
CA ASN A 228 16.81 -5.60 2.45
C ASN A 228 16.21 -6.93 1.94
N ILE A 229 16.43 -7.25 0.66
CA ILE A 229 15.86 -8.45 0.03
C ILE A 229 16.25 -9.74 0.76
N PRO A 230 17.53 -10.01 1.10
CA PRO A 230 17.91 -11.21 1.84
C PRO A 230 17.18 -11.38 3.16
N ASP A 231 17.13 -10.35 3.99
CA ASP A 231 16.48 -10.40 5.31
C ASP A 231 14.96 -10.54 5.17
N THR A 232 14.35 -9.83 4.22
CA THR A 232 12.93 -9.96 3.91
C THR A 232 12.59 -11.37 3.43
N CYS A 233 13.40 -11.98 2.55
CA CYS A 233 13.22 -13.36 2.15
C CYS A 233 13.33 -14.33 3.34
N ALA A 234 14.26 -14.10 4.26
CA ALA A 234 14.44 -14.96 5.43
C ALA A 234 13.19 -14.94 6.34
N VAL A 235 12.64 -13.75 6.64
CA VAL A 235 11.44 -13.64 7.48
C VAL A 235 10.19 -14.17 6.77
N LEU A 236 10.06 -13.98 5.45
CA LEU A 236 8.96 -14.55 4.66
C LEU A 236 9.01 -16.09 4.61
N ARG A 237 10.19 -16.70 4.47
CA ARG A 237 10.35 -18.17 4.59
C ARG A 237 9.97 -18.68 5.96
N LYS A 238 10.35 -17.97 7.04
CA LYS A 238 9.94 -18.30 8.40
C LYS A 238 8.41 -18.23 8.56
N ALA A 239 7.79 -17.18 7.99
CA ALA A 239 6.33 -17.05 7.98
C ALA A 239 5.65 -18.17 7.18
N ALA A 240 6.21 -18.56 6.02
CA ALA A 240 5.69 -19.64 5.18
C ALA A 240 5.73 -21.02 5.88
N ALA A 241 6.66 -21.23 6.80
CA ALA A 241 6.78 -22.46 7.59
C ALA A 241 5.86 -22.49 8.82
N ALA A 242 5.21 -21.39 9.17
CA ALA A 242 4.35 -21.32 10.35
C ALA A 242 3.03 -22.07 10.10
N ALA A 243 2.54 -22.73 11.14
CA ALA A 243 1.25 -23.44 11.15
C ALA A 243 0.06 -22.58 11.64
N ARG A 244 0.31 -21.31 11.92
CA ARG A 244 -0.65 -20.35 12.49
C ARG A 244 -0.60 -19.03 11.70
N PRO A 245 -1.62 -18.17 11.85
CA PRO A 245 -1.58 -16.84 11.25
C PRO A 245 -0.33 -16.03 11.72
N VAL A 246 0.32 -15.37 10.76
CA VAL A 246 1.56 -14.61 10.97
C VAL A 246 1.39 -13.19 10.50
N VAL A 247 1.90 -12.23 11.26
CA VAL A 247 2.14 -10.86 10.78
C VAL A 247 3.64 -10.70 10.55
N VAL A 248 4.04 -10.38 9.33
CA VAL A 248 5.39 -9.95 8.97
C VAL A 248 5.37 -8.43 8.87
N HIS A 249 6.07 -7.75 9.76
CA HIS A 249 6.15 -6.29 9.78
C HIS A 249 7.38 -5.84 8.98
N ALA A 250 7.16 -5.33 7.78
CA ALA A 250 8.18 -4.79 6.90
C ALA A 250 8.13 -3.26 6.90
N VAL A 251 9.23 -2.63 7.27
CA VAL A 251 9.38 -1.17 7.26
C VAL A 251 9.93 -0.74 5.91
N THR A 252 9.25 0.19 5.26
CA THR A 252 9.65 0.68 3.92
C THR A 252 9.65 2.21 3.86
N SER A 253 10.16 2.75 2.75
CA SER A 253 10.20 4.19 2.48
C SER A 253 9.44 4.49 1.20
N LYS A 254 8.36 5.25 1.31
CA LYS A 254 7.55 5.69 0.18
C LYS A 254 8.35 6.63 -0.72
N GLY A 255 8.28 6.48 -2.04
CA GLY A 255 9.02 7.31 -2.99
C GLY A 255 10.49 6.93 -3.19
N ARG A 256 10.98 5.87 -2.53
CA ARG A 256 12.40 5.47 -2.48
C ARG A 256 13.07 5.38 -3.84
N GLY A 257 14.23 6.06 -3.93
CA GLY A 257 15.10 6.06 -5.12
C GLY A 257 14.64 6.99 -6.24
N TYR A 258 13.69 7.90 -5.94
CA TYR A 258 13.30 8.98 -6.83
C TYR A 258 13.31 10.31 -6.03
N PRO A 259 14.36 11.14 -6.14
CA PRO A 259 14.51 12.33 -5.32
C PRO A 259 13.31 13.28 -5.30
N PRO A 260 12.58 13.53 -6.42
CA PRO A 260 11.37 14.34 -6.36
C PRO A 260 10.28 13.75 -5.47
N ALA A 261 10.11 12.43 -5.45
CA ALA A 261 9.12 11.78 -4.58
C ALA A 261 9.58 11.72 -3.12
N GLU A 262 10.87 11.52 -2.88
CA GLU A 262 11.43 11.53 -1.51
C GLU A 262 11.33 12.92 -0.87
N ALA A 263 11.51 13.98 -1.66
CA ALA A 263 11.42 15.38 -1.21
C ALA A 263 9.98 15.93 -1.15
N ASP A 264 9.00 15.23 -1.71
CA ASP A 264 7.61 15.66 -1.67
C ASP A 264 6.99 15.43 -0.29
N GLU A 265 6.95 16.49 0.53
CA GLU A 265 6.37 16.46 1.88
C GLU A 265 4.85 16.28 1.88
N ARG A 266 4.18 16.55 0.76
CA ARG A 266 2.72 16.45 0.67
C ARG A 266 2.25 15.01 0.82
N ASP A 267 2.70 14.13 -0.07
CA ASP A 267 2.25 12.73 -0.07
C ASP A 267 3.28 11.73 -0.65
N HIS A 268 4.53 12.17 -0.86
CA HIS A 268 5.60 11.42 -1.53
C HIS A 268 5.19 10.91 -2.90
N MET A 269 4.50 11.74 -3.67
CA MET A 269 3.92 11.38 -4.97
C MET A 269 3.09 10.09 -4.89
N HIS A 270 2.20 10.01 -3.90
CA HIS A 270 1.29 8.87 -3.73
C HIS A 270 0.58 8.55 -5.05
N ALA A 271 -0.02 9.58 -5.65
CA ALA A 271 -0.52 9.55 -7.02
C ALA A 271 -0.10 10.83 -7.73
N CYS A 272 0.37 10.71 -8.96
CA CYS A 272 0.74 11.87 -9.78
C CYS A 272 0.08 11.78 -11.16
N GLY A 273 -0.15 12.94 -11.76
CA GLY A 273 -0.44 13.06 -13.19
C GLY A 273 0.84 12.91 -14.02
N VAL A 274 0.78 13.38 -15.27
CA VAL A 274 1.97 13.47 -16.13
C VAL A 274 2.89 14.58 -15.58
N VAL A 275 4.14 14.23 -15.30
CA VAL A 275 5.13 15.11 -14.69
C VAL A 275 6.45 15.05 -15.45
N ASP A 276 7.25 16.12 -15.36
CA ASP A 276 8.63 16.09 -15.80
C ASP A 276 9.46 15.16 -14.94
N ILE A 277 10.14 14.20 -15.55
CA ILE A 277 10.86 13.14 -14.84
C ILE A 277 12.04 13.66 -13.99
N ALA A 278 12.64 14.79 -14.36
CA ALA A 278 13.79 15.33 -13.63
C ALA A 278 13.37 16.11 -12.39
N THR A 279 12.22 16.80 -12.46
CA THR A 279 11.77 17.72 -11.42
C THR A 279 10.59 17.18 -10.60
N GLY A 280 9.84 16.22 -11.13
CA GLY A 280 8.59 15.73 -10.52
C GLY A 280 7.43 16.74 -10.62
N LEU A 281 7.62 17.86 -11.29
CA LEU A 281 6.59 18.90 -11.43
C LEU A 281 5.64 18.57 -12.57
N ALA A 282 4.36 18.97 -12.42
CA ALA A 282 3.36 18.79 -13.45
C ALA A 282 3.80 19.44 -14.76
N SER A 283 3.68 18.70 -15.87
CA SER A 283 4.06 19.16 -17.21
C SER A 283 3.13 20.27 -17.74
N THR A 284 1.95 20.38 -17.16
CA THR A 284 0.96 21.43 -17.49
C THR A 284 0.60 22.19 -16.22
N PRO A 285 0.49 23.53 -16.25
CA PRO A 285 0.03 24.30 -15.12
C PRO A 285 -1.33 23.81 -14.63
N SER A 286 -1.46 23.60 -13.32
CA SER A 286 -2.74 23.25 -12.72
C SER A 286 -3.73 24.39 -12.91
N GLN A 287 -4.89 24.11 -13.49
CA GLN A 287 -6.01 25.04 -13.45
C GLN A 287 -6.67 24.95 -12.05
N ARG A 288 -7.30 26.06 -11.62
CA ARG A 288 -8.04 26.10 -10.37
C ARG A 288 -9.14 25.05 -10.39
N SER A 289 -9.06 24.11 -9.46
CA SER A 289 -10.02 23.00 -9.31
C SER A 289 -11.21 23.38 -8.42
N TRP A 290 -12.25 22.55 -8.41
CA TRP A 290 -13.32 22.66 -7.43
C TRP A 290 -12.82 22.44 -6.00
N THR A 291 -11.81 21.61 -5.81
CA THR A 291 -11.16 21.41 -4.51
C THR A 291 -10.50 22.68 -4.02
N ASP A 292 -9.84 23.45 -4.89
CA ASP A 292 -9.23 24.74 -4.51
C ASP A 292 -10.31 25.78 -4.13
N VAL A 293 -11.45 25.77 -4.83
CA VAL A 293 -12.59 26.65 -4.49
C VAL A 293 -13.18 26.27 -3.13
N PHE A 294 -13.35 24.96 -2.88
CA PHE A 294 -13.84 24.48 -1.59
C PHE A 294 -12.84 24.79 -0.46
N GLU A 295 -11.53 24.62 -0.67
CA GLU A 295 -10.49 24.91 0.32
C GLU A 295 -10.51 26.37 0.76
N ASP A 296 -10.61 27.30 -0.19
CA ASP A 296 -10.71 28.72 0.12
C ASP A 296 -12.00 29.06 0.86
N GLU A 297 -13.13 28.53 0.41
CA GLU A 297 -14.45 28.87 0.96
C GLU A 297 -14.67 28.29 2.33
N ILE A 298 -14.28 27.03 2.61
CA ILE A 298 -14.43 26.43 3.94
C ILE A 298 -13.58 27.16 4.99
N ALA A 299 -12.37 27.59 4.60
CA ALA A 299 -11.52 28.39 5.47
C ALA A 299 -12.15 29.76 5.76
N ARG A 300 -12.72 30.44 4.75
CA ARG A 300 -13.43 31.72 4.88
C ARG A 300 -14.68 31.60 5.81
N ILE A 301 -15.48 30.55 5.60
CA ILE A 301 -16.66 30.30 6.45
C ILE A 301 -16.24 30.08 7.91
N ALA A 302 -15.15 29.37 8.13
CA ALA A 302 -14.65 29.09 9.47
C ALA A 302 -14.07 30.32 10.20
N ASP A 303 -13.74 31.41 9.49
CA ASP A 303 -13.37 32.68 10.10
C ASP A 303 -14.59 33.31 10.80
N ASP A 304 -15.79 33.22 10.20
CA ASP A 304 -17.01 33.79 10.71
C ASP A 304 -17.77 32.82 11.66
N ARG A 305 -17.53 31.53 11.53
CA ARG A 305 -18.24 30.45 12.23
C ARG A 305 -17.29 29.55 13.00
N SER A 306 -17.24 29.76 14.32
CA SER A 306 -16.37 28.93 15.21
C SER A 306 -16.89 27.51 15.43
N ASP A 307 -18.15 27.24 15.13
CA ASP A 307 -18.79 25.93 15.24
C ASP A 307 -18.44 24.97 14.05
N VAL A 308 -17.89 25.49 12.94
CA VAL A 308 -17.51 24.69 11.78
C VAL A 308 -16.24 23.91 12.06
N VAL A 309 -16.31 22.59 11.87
CA VAL A 309 -15.20 21.65 12.02
C VAL A 309 -15.07 20.76 10.78
N GLY A 310 -13.83 20.48 10.35
CA GLY A 310 -13.53 19.61 9.20
C GLY A 310 -13.19 18.19 9.65
N LEU A 311 -13.67 17.19 8.93
CA LEU A 311 -13.33 15.79 9.15
C LEU A 311 -12.88 15.14 7.85
N THR A 312 -11.86 14.29 7.90
CA THR A 312 -11.36 13.55 6.75
C THR A 312 -10.86 12.16 7.15
N ALA A 313 -10.67 11.31 6.14
CA ALA A 313 -10.17 9.95 6.29
C ALA A 313 -8.82 9.79 5.59
N ALA A 314 -7.73 10.30 6.21
CA ALA A 314 -6.35 10.28 5.71
C ALA A 314 -6.14 11.00 4.36
N MET A 315 -6.98 12.00 4.04
CA MET A 315 -6.96 12.69 2.75
C MET A 315 -7.19 14.21 2.87
N ARG A 316 -6.60 14.81 3.90
CA ARG A 316 -6.80 16.23 4.25
C ARG A 316 -6.49 17.21 3.11
N LEU A 317 -5.32 17.08 2.47
CA LEU A 317 -4.93 17.97 1.38
C LEU A 317 -5.72 17.66 0.09
N PRO A 318 -5.84 16.39 -0.34
CA PRO A 318 -6.58 16.09 -1.56
C PRO A 318 -8.06 16.49 -1.53
N THR A 319 -8.68 16.60 -0.36
CA THR A 319 -10.09 16.98 -0.22
C THR A 319 -10.32 18.46 0.13
N GLY A 320 -9.26 19.28 0.14
CA GLY A 320 -9.38 20.73 0.34
C GLY A 320 -9.58 21.18 1.79
N LEU A 321 -9.14 20.40 2.78
CA LEU A 321 -9.13 20.83 4.19
C LEU A 321 -7.79 21.45 4.63
N GLY A 322 -6.84 21.63 3.72
CA GLY A 322 -5.50 22.12 4.02
C GLY A 322 -5.49 23.52 4.62
N ALA A 323 -6.19 24.48 4.02
CA ALA A 323 -6.26 25.87 4.51
C ALA A 323 -6.93 25.94 5.88
N LEU A 324 -8.05 25.22 6.08
CA LEU A 324 -8.74 25.12 7.37
C LEU A 324 -7.81 24.53 8.43
N SER A 325 -7.09 23.45 8.11
CA SER A 325 -6.17 22.79 9.03
C SER A 325 -4.97 23.67 9.42
N ARG A 326 -4.43 24.46 8.50
CA ARG A 326 -3.34 25.42 8.81
C ARG A 326 -3.83 26.55 9.69
N ARG A 327 -5.05 27.04 9.46
CA ARG A 327 -5.63 28.20 10.18
C ARG A 327 -6.19 27.82 11.54
N TYR A 328 -6.84 26.66 11.61
CA TYR A 328 -7.54 26.15 12.81
C TYR A 328 -7.24 24.66 13.03
N PRO A 329 -6.00 24.26 13.39
CA PRO A 329 -5.60 22.86 13.47
C PRO A 329 -6.43 22.03 14.45
N HIS A 330 -6.96 22.63 15.51
CA HIS A 330 -7.82 21.98 16.49
C HIS A 330 -9.27 21.77 16.03
N ARG A 331 -9.64 22.26 14.85
CA ARG A 331 -10.96 22.08 14.24
C ARG A 331 -10.93 21.15 13.02
N VAL A 332 -9.83 20.47 12.78
CA VAL A 332 -9.75 19.45 11.72
C VAL A 332 -9.33 18.13 12.32
N PHE A 333 -10.15 17.11 12.08
CA PHE A 333 -9.98 15.77 12.61
C PHE A 333 -9.71 14.79 11.47
N ASP A 334 -8.64 13.99 11.58
CA ASP A 334 -8.32 12.90 10.69
C ASP A 334 -8.49 11.58 11.42
N SER A 335 -9.34 10.70 10.89
CA SER A 335 -9.64 9.39 11.49
C SER A 335 -8.78 8.24 10.94
N GLY A 336 -7.80 8.53 10.07
CA GLY A 336 -7.21 7.50 9.22
C GLY A 336 -8.22 7.03 8.16
N ILE A 337 -7.96 5.91 7.48
CA ILE A 337 -8.89 5.37 6.47
C ILE A 337 -10.04 4.64 7.18
N ALA A 338 -10.88 5.39 7.87
CA ALA A 338 -11.95 4.88 8.74
C ALA A 338 -13.26 5.66 8.53
N GLU A 339 -13.82 5.61 7.32
CA GLU A 339 -14.97 6.40 6.90
C GLU A 339 -16.22 6.11 7.74
N GLN A 340 -16.43 4.87 8.18
CA GLN A 340 -17.56 4.50 9.04
C GLN A 340 -17.48 5.20 10.40
N HIS A 341 -16.30 5.19 11.03
CA HIS A 341 -16.03 5.94 12.26
C HIS A 341 -16.20 7.42 12.04
N LEU A 342 -15.65 7.94 10.94
CA LEU A 342 -15.70 9.35 10.57
C LEU A 342 -17.14 9.89 10.55
N LEU A 343 -18.03 9.19 9.86
CA LEU A 343 -19.44 9.59 9.73
C LEU A 343 -20.19 9.50 11.05
N ALA A 344 -19.96 8.45 11.84
CA ALA A 344 -20.56 8.31 13.17
C ALA A 344 -20.06 9.41 14.13
N SER A 345 -18.77 9.74 14.09
CA SER A 345 -18.15 10.81 14.86
C SER A 345 -18.71 12.19 14.46
N ALA A 346 -18.90 12.43 13.15
CA ALA A 346 -19.51 13.65 12.65
C ALA A 346 -20.94 13.83 13.17
N ALA A 347 -21.74 12.75 13.20
CA ALA A 347 -23.07 12.79 13.80
C ALA A 347 -23.03 13.15 15.29
N GLY A 348 -22.06 12.61 16.04
CA GLY A 348 -21.83 12.97 17.46
C GLY A 348 -21.46 14.43 17.65
N LEU A 349 -20.58 14.96 16.79
CA LEU A 349 -20.20 16.40 16.79
C LEU A 349 -21.42 17.30 16.51
N ALA A 350 -22.23 16.95 15.53
CA ALA A 350 -23.46 17.69 15.21
C ALA A 350 -24.46 17.65 16.37
N ALA A 351 -24.64 16.49 17.00
CA ALA A 351 -25.52 16.35 18.18
C ALA A 351 -25.03 17.19 19.38
N ALA A 352 -23.72 17.42 19.47
CA ALA A 352 -23.11 18.27 20.50
C ALA A 352 -23.06 19.77 20.14
N GLY A 353 -23.65 20.17 19.01
CA GLY A 353 -23.85 21.58 18.65
C GLY A 353 -22.77 22.18 17.77
N THR A 354 -21.88 21.36 17.16
CA THR A 354 -20.95 21.82 16.12
C THR A 354 -21.53 21.59 14.71
N HIS A 355 -20.88 22.14 13.70
CA HIS A 355 -21.24 21.97 12.31
C HIS A 355 -20.13 21.18 11.57
N PRO A 356 -20.18 19.85 11.59
CA PRO A 356 -19.15 19.03 10.95
C PRO A 356 -19.27 19.04 9.43
N VAL A 357 -18.15 19.21 8.75
CA VAL A 357 -18.01 19.09 7.30
C VAL A 357 -17.11 17.91 7.03
N VAL A 358 -17.69 16.85 6.47
CA VAL A 358 -16.97 15.61 6.12
C VAL A 358 -16.49 15.71 4.67
N ALA A 359 -15.19 15.66 4.48
CA ALA A 359 -14.55 15.75 3.17
C ALA A 359 -13.81 14.43 2.87
N VAL A 360 -14.39 13.64 1.96
CA VAL A 360 -13.88 12.34 1.51
C VAL A 360 -14.07 12.20 0.01
N TYR A 361 -13.31 11.28 -0.61
CA TYR A 361 -13.50 10.94 -2.00
C TYR A 361 -14.84 10.22 -2.23
N SER A 362 -15.42 10.46 -3.40
CA SER A 362 -16.43 9.60 -3.99
C SER A 362 -15.74 8.47 -4.76
N THR A 363 -15.97 7.23 -4.40
CA THR A 363 -15.42 6.03 -5.06
C THR A 363 -16.53 5.07 -5.46
#